data_a2995b563196c3ba4e920b2f769d6d9c
#
_entry.id   a2995b563196c3ba4e920b2f769d6d9c
#
_cell.length_a   1.000
_cell.length_b   1.000
_cell.length_c   1.000
_cell.angle_alpha   90.00
_cell.angle_beta   90.00
_cell.angle_gamma   90.00
#
_symmetry.space_group_name_H-M   'P 1'
#
loop_
_entity.id
_entity.type
_entity.pdbx_description
1 polymer ?
#
loop_
_entity_poly.entity_id
_entity_poly.type
_entity_poly.pdbx_seq_one_letter_code
_entity_poly.pdbx_strand_id
1 'polypeptide(L)'
;MAIKNFVEELEWRGMIHSIMPGTQEQLQKEMSTAYVGIDPTADSLHIGHLVSVMILKHFQMCGHRPIALVGGATGMIGDPTRQRSQERNLLDEKTLRHNQEAIKNSSPSCSISNRTLPTAAMLVNNYDWMKGMQPSWISFRDIGKLIT
;
A
#
# COMPACT_ATOMS: atom_id res chain seq x y z
N MET A 1 18.79 18.15 -9.74
CA MET A 1 17.36 18.49 -9.86
C MET A 1 16.89 19.04 -8.53
N ALA A 2 16.26 20.20 -8.50
CA ALA A 2 15.66 20.71 -7.26
C ALA A 2 14.58 19.74 -6.80
N ILE A 3 14.62 19.34 -5.52
CA ILE A 3 13.59 18.50 -4.92
C ILE A 3 12.30 19.32 -4.96
N LYS A 4 11.33 18.86 -5.72
CA LYS A 4 10.00 19.47 -5.71
C LYS A 4 9.37 19.20 -4.35
N ASN A 5 8.71 20.19 -3.78
CA ASN A 5 8.00 20.01 -2.52
C ASN A 5 6.77 19.11 -2.76
N PHE A 6 6.77 17.93 -2.17
CA PHE A 6 5.69 16.96 -2.34
C PHE A 6 4.36 17.45 -1.76
N VAL A 7 4.41 18.14 -0.63
CA VAL A 7 3.19 18.68 0.01
C VAL A 7 2.56 19.75 -0.90
N GLU A 8 3.33 20.69 -1.40
CA GLU A 8 2.84 21.71 -2.34
C GLU A 8 2.27 21.09 -3.63
N GLU A 9 2.91 20.03 -4.14
CA GLU A 9 2.43 19.32 -5.33
C GLU A 9 1.07 18.68 -5.11
N LEU A 10 0.86 18.05 -3.93
CA LEU A 10 -0.44 17.47 -3.60
C LEU A 10 -1.50 18.52 -3.25
N GLU A 11 -1.11 19.60 -2.59
CA GLU A 11 -2.00 20.71 -2.24
C GLU A 11 -2.54 21.39 -3.50
N TRP A 12 -1.67 21.71 -4.46
CA TRP A 12 -2.07 22.26 -5.76
C TRP A 12 -3.06 21.35 -6.50
N ARG A 13 -2.98 20.03 -6.32
CA ARG A 13 -3.88 19.04 -6.93
C ARG A 13 -5.17 18.82 -6.14
N GLY A 14 -5.32 19.41 -4.96
CA GLY A 14 -6.44 19.17 -4.06
C GLY A 14 -6.47 17.75 -3.50
N MET A 15 -5.31 17.10 -3.36
CA MET A 15 -5.18 15.71 -2.92
C MET A 15 -4.87 15.58 -1.41
N ILE A 16 -4.78 16.68 -0.68
CA ILE A 16 -4.55 16.68 0.77
C ILE A 16 -5.88 16.80 1.50
N HIS A 17 -6.19 15.82 2.34
CA HIS A 17 -7.29 15.90 3.29
C HIS A 17 -6.80 16.40 4.66
N SER A 18 -5.69 15.84 5.14
CA SER A 18 -5.04 16.21 6.39
C SER A 18 -3.55 15.91 6.31
N ILE A 19 -2.76 16.62 7.11
CA ILE A 19 -1.32 16.45 7.19
C ILE A 19 -0.88 16.50 8.65
N MET A 20 0.02 15.62 9.02
CA MET A 20 0.62 15.64 10.37
C MET A 20 1.64 16.78 10.48
N PRO A 21 1.69 17.47 11.64
CA PRO A 21 2.71 18.48 11.90
C PRO A 21 4.13 17.93 11.69
N GLY A 22 5.01 18.72 11.08
CA GLY A 22 6.38 18.35 10.79
C GLY A 22 6.60 17.50 9.53
N THR A 23 5.53 17.06 8.84
CA THR A 23 5.66 16.24 7.61
C THR A 23 6.36 17.01 6.49
N GLN A 24 6.00 18.25 6.25
CA GLN A 24 6.60 19.06 5.19
C GLN A 24 8.07 19.32 5.43
N GLU A 25 8.43 19.67 6.65
CA GLU A 25 9.81 19.91 7.06
C GLU A 25 10.68 18.67 6.91
N GLN A 26 10.15 17.51 7.31
CA GLN A 26 10.85 16.23 7.19
C GLN A 26 11.09 15.87 5.73
N LEU A 27 10.08 16.04 4.85
CA LEU A 27 10.19 15.74 3.44
C LEU A 27 11.12 16.72 2.69
N GLN A 28 11.28 17.93 3.18
CA GLN A 28 12.24 18.88 2.61
C GLN A 28 13.67 18.63 3.07
N LYS A 29 13.83 18.06 4.27
CA LYS A 29 15.14 17.86 4.89
C LYS A 29 15.94 16.73 4.24
N GLU A 30 15.28 15.62 3.93
CA GLU A 30 15.95 14.43 3.40
C GLU A 30 15.02 13.54 2.57
N MET A 31 15.63 12.65 1.79
CA MET A 31 14.87 11.60 1.09
C MET A 31 14.18 10.69 2.10
N SER A 32 12.87 10.67 2.05
CA SER A 32 12.03 9.86 2.92
C SER A 32 11.48 8.65 2.19
N THR A 33 11.03 7.66 2.96
CA THR A 33 10.33 6.49 2.45
C THR A 33 8.90 6.50 2.97
N ALA A 34 7.93 6.30 2.07
CA ALA A 34 6.52 6.18 2.43
C ALA A 34 5.87 5.01 1.72
N TYR A 35 4.81 4.46 2.31
CA TYR A 35 4.06 3.37 1.71
C TYR A 35 2.56 3.68 1.60
N VAL A 36 1.93 2.99 0.67
CA VAL A 36 0.47 2.92 0.57
C VAL A 36 0.07 1.45 0.55
N GLY A 37 -0.90 1.09 1.40
CA GLY A 37 -1.49 -0.25 1.44
C GLY A 37 -2.47 -0.46 0.28
N ILE A 38 -2.37 -1.62 -0.37
CA ILE A 38 -3.26 -2.06 -1.44
C ILE A 38 -3.82 -3.43 -1.04
N ASP A 39 -5.12 -3.49 -0.81
CA ASP A 39 -5.79 -4.76 -0.51
C ASP A 39 -6.01 -5.57 -1.79
N PRO A 40 -5.58 -6.83 -1.84
CA PRO A 40 -5.73 -7.70 -3.01
C PRO A 40 -7.13 -8.31 -3.09
N THR A 41 -8.16 -7.47 -3.12
CA THR A 41 -9.57 -7.88 -3.13
C THR A 41 -10.06 -8.36 -4.51
N ALA A 42 -9.29 -8.08 -5.55
CA ALA A 42 -9.54 -8.50 -6.93
C ALA A 42 -8.21 -8.74 -7.67
N ASP A 43 -8.27 -9.36 -8.81
CA ASP A 43 -7.12 -9.64 -9.70
C ASP A 43 -6.64 -8.41 -10.49
N SER A 44 -7.32 -7.27 -10.33
CA SER A 44 -6.98 -6.03 -11.02
C SER A 44 -7.12 -4.82 -10.11
N LEU A 45 -6.34 -3.78 -10.42
CA LEU A 45 -6.44 -2.48 -9.76
C LEU A 45 -7.67 -1.73 -10.30
N HIS A 46 -8.56 -1.33 -9.42
CA HIS A 46 -9.68 -0.46 -9.78
C HIS A 46 -9.30 1.03 -9.63
N ILE A 47 -10.19 1.92 -10.07
CA ILE A 47 -9.94 3.37 -10.10
C ILE A 47 -9.59 3.96 -8.72
N GLY A 48 -10.11 3.39 -7.63
CA GLY A 48 -9.75 3.80 -6.27
C GLY A 48 -8.28 3.55 -5.93
N HIS A 49 -7.69 2.47 -6.44
CA HIS A 49 -6.26 2.19 -6.29
C HIS A 49 -5.39 3.15 -7.12
N LEU A 50 -5.92 3.66 -8.24
CA LEU A 50 -5.18 4.59 -9.09
C LEU A 50 -4.80 5.86 -8.35
N VAL A 51 -5.67 6.39 -7.48
CA VAL A 51 -5.37 7.57 -6.65
C VAL A 51 -4.14 7.31 -5.78
N SER A 52 -4.12 6.16 -5.08
CA SER A 52 -3.00 5.76 -4.23
C SER A 52 -1.69 5.59 -5.01
N VAL A 53 -1.78 4.97 -6.19
CA VAL A 53 -0.62 4.79 -7.08
C VAL A 53 -0.11 6.14 -7.60
N MET A 54 -0.99 7.08 -7.92
CA MET A 54 -0.60 8.42 -8.36
C MET A 54 0.07 9.21 -7.24
N ILE A 55 -0.39 9.09 -5.99
CA ILE A 55 0.29 9.69 -4.83
C ILE A 55 1.73 9.15 -4.71
N LEU A 56 1.92 7.84 -4.80
CA LEU A 56 3.25 7.23 -4.78
C LEU A 56 4.12 7.71 -5.94
N LYS A 57 3.52 7.89 -7.13
CA LYS A 57 4.22 8.43 -8.29
C LYS A 57 4.72 9.85 -8.06
N HIS A 58 3.85 10.74 -7.55
CA HIS A 58 4.25 12.11 -7.20
C HIS A 58 5.32 12.13 -6.12
N PHE A 59 5.21 11.25 -5.12
CA PHE A 59 6.22 11.11 -4.08
C PHE A 59 7.60 10.76 -4.66
N GLN A 60 7.64 9.81 -5.61
CA GLN A 60 8.87 9.45 -6.31
C GLN A 60 9.42 10.60 -7.16
N MET A 61 8.55 11.30 -7.88
CA MET A 61 8.95 12.44 -8.72
C MET A 61 9.51 13.61 -7.90
N CYS A 62 9.11 13.71 -6.63
CA CYS A 62 9.66 14.66 -5.66
C CYS A 62 10.96 14.19 -5.01
N GLY A 63 11.52 13.06 -5.40
CA GLY A 63 12.83 12.59 -4.94
C GLY A 63 12.80 11.64 -3.74
N HIS A 64 11.64 11.11 -3.40
CA HIS A 64 11.44 10.18 -2.28
C HIS A 64 11.29 8.73 -2.76
N ARG A 65 11.35 7.77 -1.83
CA ARG A 65 11.21 6.34 -2.12
C ARG A 65 9.80 5.85 -1.82
N PRO A 66 8.97 5.50 -2.82
CA PRO A 66 7.65 4.93 -2.62
C PRO A 66 7.70 3.42 -2.42
N ILE A 67 6.80 2.91 -1.57
CA ILE A 67 6.54 1.49 -1.38
C ILE A 67 5.05 1.21 -1.64
N ALA A 68 4.77 0.33 -2.59
CA ALA A 68 3.45 -0.27 -2.74
C ALA A 68 3.39 -1.53 -1.86
N LEU A 69 2.58 -1.49 -0.80
CA LEU A 69 2.44 -2.57 0.17
C LEU A 69 1.17 -3.37 -0.13
N VAL A 70 1.34 -4.59 -0.59
CA VAL A 70 0.21 -5.52 -0.79
C VAL A 70 -0.18 -6.14 0.55
N GLY A 71 -1.45 -6.02 0.89
CA GLY A 71 -2.06 -6.57 2.11
C GLY A 71 -2.33 -8.07 2.03
N GLY A 72 -1.32 -8.88 1.72
CA GLY A 72 -1.51 -10.33 1.58
C GLY A 72 -1.92 -11.02 2.87
N ALA A 73 -1.32 -10.66 3.97
CA ALA A 73 -1.67 -11.20 5.28
C ALA A 73 -2.97 -10.56 5.82
N THR A 74 -3.07 -9.24 5.76
CA THR A 74 -4.26 -8.51 6.24
C THR A 74 -5.51 -8.86 5.46
N GLY A 75 -5.39 -9.15 4.16
CA GLY A 75 -6.48 -9.65 3.32
C GLY A 75 -7.07 -10.99 3.76
N MET A 76 -6.29 -11.82 4.50
CA MET A 76 -6.78 -13.08 5.09
C MET A 76 -7.61 -12.86 6.36
N ILE A 77 -7.43 -11.74 7.06
CA ILE A 77 -8.14 -11.44 8.31
C ILE A 77 -9.48 -10.74 8.02
N GLY A 78 -9.54 -9.93 6.97
CA GLY A 78 -10.67 -9.08 6.65
C GLY A 78 -10.57 -7.70 7.33
N ASP A 79 -11.40 -6.76 6.88
CA ASP A 79 -11.45 -5.39 7.40
C ASP A 79 -12.63 -5.24 8.38
N PRO A 80 -12.39 -4.94 9.64
CA PRO A 80 -13.46 -4.82 10.63
C PRO A 80 -14.38 -3.60 10.42
N THR A 81 -13.96 -2.64 9.57
CA THR A 81 -14.68 -1.37 9.37
C THR A 81 -15.83 -1.45 8.38
N ARG A 82 -15.96 -2.52 7.60
CA ARG A 82 -17.10 -2.72 6.71
C ARG A 82 -18.27 -3.36 7.45
N GLN A 83 -19.40 -2.67 7.42
CA GLN A 83 -20.65 -3.00 8.09
C GLN A 83 -21.04 -4.48 8.04
N ARG A 84 -21.61 -4.97 9.16
CA ARG A 84 -22.10 -6.34 9.46
C ARG A 84 -23.07 -6.97 8.44
N SER A 85 -23.43 -6.31 7.35
CA SER A 85 -24.50 -6.75 6.44
C SER A 85 -24.04 -7.48 5.17
N GLN A 86 -22.75 -7.60 4.93
CA GLN A 86 -22.24 -8.47 3.86
C GLN A 86 -21.18 -9.39 4.46
N GLU A 87 -21.54 -10.67 4.64
CA GLU A 87 -20.54 -11.73 4.82
C GLU A 87 -19.50 -11.56 3.73
N ARG A 88 -18.32 -11.03 4.10
CA ARG A 88 -17.17 -11.09 3.22
C ARG A 88 -16.91 -12.58 3.01
N ASN A 89 -17.11 -13.05 1.80
CA ASN A 89 -16.46 -14.26 1.36
C ASN A 89 -14.96 -13.99 1.54
N LEU A 90 -14.42 -14.53 2.65
CA LEU A 90 -12.99 -14.53 2.88
C LEU A 90 -12.40 -15.22 1.67
N LEU A 91 -11.62 -14.46 0.91
CA LEU A 91 -10.93 -15.04 -0.24
C LEU A 91 -10.11 -16.22 0.27
N ASP A 92 -10.24 -17.35 -0.37
CA ASP A 92 -9.39 -18.49 -0.08
C ASP A 92 -7.92 -18.12 -0.40
N GLU A 93 -7.00 -18.81 0.24
CA GLU A 93 -5.56 -18.52 0.08
C GLU A 93 -5.14 -18.55 -1.41
N LYS A 94 -5.73 -19.42 -2.20
CA LYS A 94 -5.42 -19.57 -3.63
C LYS A 94 -5.85 -18.34 -4.43
N THR A 95 -7.07 -17.86 -4.22
CA THR A 95 -7.60 -16.66 -4.87
C THR A 95 -6.81 -15.43 -4.42
N LEU A 96 -6.48 -15.32 -3.15
CA LEU A 96 -5.68 -14.22 -2.63
C LEU A 96 -4.29 -14.18 -3.27
N ARG A 97 -3.61 -15.32 -3.40
CA ARG A 97 -2.30 -15.41 -4.09
C ARG A 97 -2.41 -15.07 -5.56
N HIS A 98 -3.47 -15.52 -6.23
CA HIS A 98 -3.72 -15.15 -7.62
C HIS A 98 -3.86 -13.62 -7.77
N ASN A 99 -4.67 -12.99 -6.93
CA ASN A 99 -4.86 -11.55 -6.96
C ASN A 99 -3.56 -10.77 -6.66
N GLN A 100 -2.76 -11.24 -5.70
CA GLN A 100 -1.46 -10.64 -5.38
C GLN A 100 -0.52 -10.67 -6.59
N GLU A 101 -0.46 -11.79 -7.28
CA GLU A 101 0.38 -11.95 -8.47
C GLU A 101 -0.11 -11.10 -9.64
N ALA A 102 -1.42 -11.04 -9.84
CA ALA A 102 -2.05 -10.19 -10.85
C ALA A 102 -1.77 -8.70 -10.60
N ILE A 103 -1.89 -8.22 -9.35
CA ILE A 103 -1.55 -6.85 -8.95
C ILE A 103 -0.06 -6.56 -9.20
N LYS A 104 0.82 -7.48 -8.83
CA LYS A 104 2.25 -7.37 -9.10
C LYS A 104 2.54 -7.22 -10.58
N ASN A 105 1.89 -7.99 -11.42
CA ASN A 105 2.07 -7.98 -12.87
C ASN A 105 1.44 -6.74 -13.53
N SER A 106 0.35 -6.21 -12.97
CA SER A 106 -0.34 -5.00 -13.45
C SER A 106 0.38 -3.70 -13.04
N SER A 107 1.28 -3.76 -12.06
CA SER A 107 2.00 -2.60 -11.52
C SER A 107 3.21 -2.11 -12.34
N PRO A 108 3.81 -2.84 -13.31
CA PRO A 108 5.00 -2.38 -14.02
C PRO A 108 4.81 -1.06 -14.77
N SER A 109 3.62 -0.78 -15.27
CA SER A 109 3.32 0.46 -16.01
C SER A 109 3.24 1.70 -15.12
N CYS A 110 2.98 1.53 -13.82
CA CYS A 110 2.98 2.61 -12.83
C CYS A 110 4.36 2.80 -12.18
N SER A 111 5.26 1.85 -12.35
CA SER A 111 6.56 1.83 -11.71
C SER A 111 7.58 2.54 -12.58
N ILE A 112 8.05 3.68 -12.11
CA ILE A 112 9.34 4.23 -12.52
C ILE A 112 10.39 3.39 -11.78
N SER A 113 10.43 2.11 -12.12
CA SER A 113 11.34 1.15 -11.50
C SER A 113 12.66 1.08 -12.26
N ASN A 114 13.40 2.17 -12.23
CA ASN A 114 14.83 2.04 -12.45
C ASN A 114 15.44 1.57 -11.12
N ARG A 115 15.63 0.25 -10.98
CA ARG A 115 16.12 -0.40 -9.76
C ARG A 115 17.48 0.10 -9.27
N THR A 116 18.18 0.87 -10.07
CA THR A 116 19.49 1.44 -9.74
C THR A 116 19.40 2.78 -9.02
N LEU A 117 18.23 3.42 -8.97
CA LEU A 117 18.06 4.71 -8.31
C LEU A 117 17.72 4.54 -6.82
N PRO A 118 18.24 5.43 -5.96
CA PRO A 118 17.85 5.46 -4.54
C PRO A 118 16.34 5.60 -4.32
N THR A 119 15.64 6.27 -5.24
CA THR A 119 14.20 6.51 -5.26
C THR A 119 13.39 5.40 -5.95
N ALA A 120 14.03 4.25 -6.27
CA ALA A 120 13.33 3.16 -6.92
C ALA A 120 12.12 2.70 -6.11
N ALA A 121 10.97 2.60 -6.77
CA ALA A 121 9.76 2.10 -6.14
C ALA A 121 9.91 0.62 -5.76
N MET A 122 9.38 0.26 -4.61
CA MET A 122 9.37 -1.11 -4.11
C MET A 122 7.94 -1.65 -4.06
N LEU A 123 7.77 -2.90 -4.46
CA LEU A 123 6.55 -3.66 -4.21
C LEU A 123 6.85 -4.70 -3.15
N VAL A 124 6.14 -4.67 -2.04
CA VAL A 124 6.30 -5.60 -0.92
C VAL A 124 4.96 -6.21 -0.53
N ASN A 125 4.99 -7.39 0.06
CA ASN A 125 3.81 -8.09 0.53
C ASN A 125 3.95 -8.36 2.03
N ASN A 126 3.02 -7.91 2.84
CA ASN A 126 3.11 -8.10 4.29
C ASN A 126 3.04 -9.59 4.70
N TYR A 127 2.51 -10.46 3.84
CA TYR A 127 2.53 -11.91 4.08
C TYR A 127 3.95 -12.46 4.19
N ASP A 128 4.94 -11.88 3.49
CA ASP A 128 6.31 -12.42 3.45
C ASP A 128 7.00 -12.43 4.83
N TRP A 129 6.69 -11.46 5.69
CA TRP A 129 7.21 -11.43 7.06
C TRP A 129 6.21 -11.93 8.10
N MET A 130 4.90 -11.79 7.87
CA MET A 130 3.88 -12.22 8.82
C MET A 130 3.74 -13.75 8.87
N LYS A 131 3.99 -14.46 7.77
CA LYS A 131 3.96 -15.93 7.75
C LYS A 131 4.93 -16.59 8.72
N GLY A 132 6.04 -15.91 9.05
CA GLY A 132 7.03 -16.42 10.03
C GLY A 132 6.62 -16.23 11.50
N MET A 133 5.57 -15.42 11.76
CA MET A 133 5.07 -15.12 13.11
C MET A 133 3.98 -16.14 13.55
N GLN A 134 4.22 -17.40 13.33
CA GLN A 134 3.24 -18.49 13.33
C GLN A 134 2.19 -18.51 14.46
N PRO A 135 2.50 -18.47 15.77
CA PRO A 135 1.44 -18.56 16.79
C PRO A 135 0.54 -17.32 16.83
N SER A 136 1.14 -16.13 16.72
CA SER A 136 0.42 -14.86 16.75
C SER A 136 -0.44 -14.66 15.50
N TRP A 137 0.07 -15.06 14.33
CA TRP A 137 -0.64 -14.93 13.07
C TRP A 137 -1.89 -15.82 13.01
N ILE A 138 -1.79 -17.08 13.44
CA ILE A 138 -2.92 -18.01 13.52
C ILE A 138 -3.96 -17.49 14.51
N SER A 139 -3.53 -16.97 15.66
CA SER A 139 -4.44 -16.36 16.63
C SER A 139 -5.18 -15.16 16.06
N PHE A 140 -4.51 -14.25 15.37
CA PHE A 140 -5.15 -13.11 14.73
C PHE A 140 -6.10 -13.54 13.60
N ARG A 141 -5.72 -14.50 12.79
CA ARG A 141 -6.53 -14.99 11.69
C ARG A 141 -7.78 -15.72 12.16
N ASP A 142 -7.66 -16.59 13.14
CA ASP A 142 -8.72 -17.53 13.52
C ASP A 142 -9.52 -17.06 14.75
N ILE A 143 -8.86 -16.44 15.72
CA ILE A 143 -9.48 -15.96 16.97
C ILE A 143 -9.92 -14.49 16.84
N GLY A 144 -9.16 -13.65 16.14
CA GLY A 144 -9.49 -12.23 15.97
C GLY A 144 -10.86 -11.97 15.34
N LYS A 145 -11.36 -12.91 14.55
CA LYS A 145 -12.70 -12.88 13.95
C LYS A 145 -13.83 -13.08 14.97
N LEU A 146 -13.53 -13.67 16.13
CA LEU A 146 -14.50 -14.01 17.15
C LEU A 146 -14.61 -12.94 18.26
N ILE A 147 -13.69 -11.97 18.28
CA ILE A 147 -13.57 -10.97 19.36
C ILE A 147 -14.16 -9.60 18.97
N THR A 148 -14.57 -9.43 17.75
CA THR A 148 -15.33 -8.25 17.27
C THR A 148 -16.79 -8.62 17.16
#